data_fa6ecdcebcd59f21ba7f52097021210a
#
_entry.id   fa6ecdcebcd59f21ba7f52097021210a
#
_cell.length_a   1.000
_cell.length_b   1.000
_cell.length_c   1.000
_cell.angle_alpha   90.00
_cell.angle_beta   90.00
_cell.angle_gamma   90.00
#
_symmetry.space_group_name_H-M   'P 1'
#
loop_
_entity.id
_entity.type
_entity.pdbx_description
1 polymer ?
#
loop_
_entity_poly.entity_id
_entity_poly.type
_entity_poly.pdbx_seq_one_letter_code
_entity_poly.pdbx_strand_id
1 'polypeptide(L)'
;GSEMCIRDRVGSDQQFHYLRDWQAKVYEAGYVGMAWPKEYGGGGREQSLQDIATKIMAKHRVPFLPNTIGLNWAGPLILSMGTEEEKQKYIKGILSAEDIWCQGFSEPDHGSDLGSAQCRAVKDGDEYVINGSKIWTSLGSYAKYMILIARTSNEDSSKYAGLSFFLACLLYTSPSPR
;
A
#
# COMPACT_ATOMS: atom_id res chain seq x y z
N GLY A 1 8.28 -22.79 1.80
CA GLY A 1 8.00 -21.40 1.47
C GLY A 1 8.35 -21.15 0.01
N SER A 2 7.46 -20.54 -0.75
CA SER A 2 7.71 -20.30 -2.17
C SER A 2 8.90 -19.35 -2.35
N GLU A 3 9.72 -19.60 -3.36
CA GLU A 3 10.86 -18.74 -3.72
C GLU A 3 10.47 -17.26 -3.94
N MET A 4 9.20 -16.99 -4.17
CA MET A 4 8.61 -15.67 -4.32
C MET A 4 8.77 -14.80 -3.06
N CYS A 5 8.63 -15.39 -1.85
CA CYS A 5 8.81 -14.66 -0.58
C CYS A 5 10.26 -14.26 -0.29
N ILE A 6 11.25 -14.89 -0.93
CA ILE A 6 12.67 -14.62 -0.69
C ILE A 6 13.16 -13.45 -1.56
N ARG A 7 12.61 -13.27 -2.75
CA ARG A 7 13.01 -12.20 -3.69
C ARG A 7 12.53 -10.81 -3.26
N ASP A 8 11.44 -10.73 -2.51
CA ASP A 8 10.78 -9.47 -2.12
C ASP A 8 11.18 -9.01 -0.71
N ARG A 9 12.16 -9.65 -0.08
CA ARG A 9 12.66 -9.23 1.23
C ARG A 9 13.71 -8.13 1.08
N VAL A 10 13.41 -7.00 1.67
CA VAL A 10 14.42 -5.98 1.99
C VAL A 10 15.25 -6.50 3.16
N GLY A 11 16.50 -6.85 2.90
CA GLY A 11 17.41 -7.45 3.88
C GLY A 11 18.17 -6.43 4.73
N SER A 12 18.19 -5.17 4.33
CA SER A 12 18.88 -4.08 5.03
C SER A 12 18.34 -2.71 4.64
N ASP A 13 18.58 -1.71 5.49
CA ASP A 13 18.24 -0.31 5.20
C ASP A 13 18.93 0.20 3.92
N GLN A 14 20.18 -0.20 3.71
CA GLN A 14 20.92 0.17 2.49
C GLN A 14 20.24 -0.38 1.24
N GLN A 15 19.79 -1.64 1.28
CA GLN A 15 19.05 -2.23 0.17
C GLN A 15 17.71 -1.54 -0.05
N PHE A 16 17.00 -1.17 1.02
CA PHE A 16 15.76 -0.44 0.93
C PHE A 16 15.95 0.92 0.24
N HIS A 17 16.93 1.71 0.67
CA HIS A 17 17.22 3.00 0.07
C HIS A 17 17.60 2.88 -1.41
N TYR A 18 18.41 1.87 -1.76
CA TYR A 18 18.74 1.59 -3.16
C TYR A 18 17.49 1.30 -4.01
N LEU A 19 16.58 0.45 -3.51
CA LEU A 19 15.35 0.11 -4.22
C LEU A 19 14.38 1.30 -4.35
N ARG A 20 14.29 2.12 -3.31
CA ARG A 20 13.51 3.34 -3.34
C ARG A 20 14.04 4.33 -4.39
N ASP A 21 15.35 4.57 -4.41
CA ASP A 21 16.00 5.43 -5.39
C ASP A 21 15.87 4.85 -6.81
N TRP A 22 15.89 3.52 -6.95
CA TRP A 22 15.61 2.84 -8.20
C TRP A 22 14.19 3.13 -8.69
N GLN A 23 13.18 2.98 -7.85
CA GLN A 23 11.80 3.29 -8.22
C GLN A 23 11.65 4.76 -8.62
N ALA A 24 12.24 5.68 -7.90
CA ALA A 24 12.23 7.10 -8.24
C ALA A 24 12.78 7.36 -9.65
N LYS A 25 13.92 6.77 -10.00
CA LYS A 25 14.52 6.87 -11.34
C LYS A 25 13.63 6.27 -12.44
N VAL A 26 13.02 5.12 -12.18
CA VAL A 26 12.09 4.47 -13.14
C VAL A 26 10.83 5.34 -13.31
N TYR A 27 10.37 6.00 -12.26
CA TYR A 27 9.27 6.96 -12.31
C TYR A 27 9.65 8.20 -13.12
N GLU A 28 10.80 8.82 -12.86
CA GLU A 28 11.31 9.98 -13.61
C GLU A 28 11.48 9.67 -15.10
N ALA A 29 11.88 8.43 -15.43
CA ALA A 29 11.95 7.95 -16.80
C ALA A 29 10.57 7.65 -17.43
N GLY A 30 9.48 7.78 -16.67
CA GLY A 30 8.10 7.64 -17.13
C GLY A 30 7.60 6.20 -17.26
N TYR A 31 8.22 5.24 -16.55
CA TYR A 31 7.85 3.82 -16.62
C TYR A 31 7.07 3.31 -15.39
N VAL A 32 6.84 4.14 -14.38
CA VAL A 32 5.94 3.82 -13.25
C VAL A 32 4.65 4.59 -13.40
N GLY A 33 3.52 3.92 -13.32
CA GLY A 33 2.20 4.54 -13.44
C GLY A 33 1.90 5.11 -14.82
N MET A 34 2.41 4.47 -15.89
CA MET A 34 2.20 4.91 -17.27
C MET A 34 0.72 5.09 -17.61
N ALA A 35 -0.14 4.20 -17.10
CA ALA A 35 -1.58 4.24 -17.34
C ALA A 35 -2.37 5.09 -16.34
N TRP A 36 -1.72 5.61 -15.28
CA TRP A 36 -2.40 6.41 -14.28
C TRP A 36 -2.62 7.85 -14.77
N PRO A 37 -3.65 8.55 -14.24
CA PRO A 37 -4.00 9.90 -14.70
C PRO A 37 -2.84 10.89 -14.55
N LYS A 38 -2.67 11.76 -15.56
CA LYS A 38 -1.60 12.77 -15.58
C LYS A 38 -1.73 13.80 -14.48
N GLU A 39 -2.96 14.17 -14.15
CA GLU A 39 -3.28 15.16 -13.13
C GLU A 39 -2.79 14.78 -11.74
N TYR A 40 -2.53 13.48 -11.49
CA TYR A 40 -1.97 12.97 -10.22
C TYR A 40 -0.52 12.51 -10.34
N GLY A 41 0.14 12.81 -11.47
CA GLY A 41 1.54 12.48 -11.70
C GLY A 41 1.77 11.20 -12.49
N GLY A 42 0.74 10.55 -13.01
CA GLY A 42 0.85 9.41 -13.92
C GLY A 42 1.18 9.78 -15.36
N GLY A 43 1.32 8.78 -16.23
CA GLY A 43 1.65 8.96 -17.64
C GLY A 43 0.45 9.28 -18.54
N GLY A 44 -0.77 8.96 -18.12
CA GLY A 44 -2.01 9.10 -18.91
C GLY A 44 -1.97 8.32 -20.22
N ARG A 45 -1.25 7.20 -20.25
CA ARG A 45 -1.08 6.34 -21.42
C ARG A 45 -2.00 5.11 -21.34
N GLU A 46 -2.05 4.34 -22.40
CA GLU A 46 -2.80 3.09 -22.42
C GLU A 46 -2.14 2.03 -21.53
N GLN A 47 -2.97 1.21 -20.87
CA GLN A 47 -2.51 0.12 -20.01
C GLN A 47 -1.61 -0.87 -20.74
N SER A 48 -1.83 -1.11 -22.02
CA SER A 48 -1.01 -1.97 -22.87
C SER A 48 0.47 -1.58 -22.87
N LEU A 49 0.77 -0.29 -22.81
CA LEU A 49 2.17 0.20 -22.76
C LEU A 49 2.81 -0.09 -21.40
N GLN A 50 2.05 0.06 -20.30
CA GLN A 50 2.52 -0.33 -18.97
C GLN A 50 2.81 -1.84 -18.92
N ASP A 51 1.95 -2.66 -19.51
CA ASP A 51 2.13 -4.12 -19.54
C ASP A 51 3.37 -4.52 -20.34
N ILE A 52 3.63 -3.86 -21.47
CA ILE A 52 4.84 -4.07 -22.27
C ILE A 52 6.10 -3.70 -21.47
N ALA A 53 6.11 -2.51 -20.85
CA ALA A 53 7.23 -2.05 -20.03
C ALA A 53 7.52 -3.01 -18.88
N THR A 54 6.48 -3.46 -18.17
CA THR A 54 6.58 -4.43 -17.08
C THR A 54 7.17 -5.77 -17.55
N LYS A 55 6.73 -6.29 -18.70
CA LYS A 55 7.27 -7.53 -19.30
C LYS A 55 8.74 -7.39 -19.68
N ILE A 56 9.13 -6.25 -20.25
CA ILE A 56 10.53 -5.98 -20.62
C ILE A 56 11.40 -5.92 -19.36
N MET A 57 10.99 -5.18 -18.34
CA MET A 57 11.71 -5.08 -17.07
C MET A 57 11.88 -6.46 -16.42
N ALA A 58 10.82 -7.27 -16.36
CA ALA A 58 10.88 -8.64 -15.83
C ALA A 58 11.88 -9.53 -16.60
N LYS A 59 11.92 -9.42 -17.95
CA LYS A 59 12.85 -10.18 -18.80
C LYS A 59 14.32 -9.83 -18.51
N HIS A 60 14.60 -8.57 -18.19
CA HIS A 60 15.95 -8.09 -17.90
C HIS A 60 16.36 -8.20 -16.42
N ARG A 61 15.53 -8.81 -15.58
CA ARG A 61 15.80 -9.05 -14.15
C ARG A 61 16.20 -7.76 -13.40
N VAL A 62 15.59 -6.64 -13.75
CA VAL A 62 15.81 -5.37 -13.05
C VAL A 62 15.37 -5.49 -11.58
N PRO A 63 15.88 -4.64 -10.66
CA PRO A 63 15.42 -4.61 -9.28
C PRO A 63 13.91 -4.39 -9.21
N PHE A 64 13.26 -5.00 -8.22
CA PHE A 64 11.83 -4.79 -8.01
C PHE A 64 11.54 -3.38 -7.47
N LEU A 65 10.33 -2.90 -7.69
CA LEU A 65 9.85 -1.63 -7.15
C LEU A 65 9.35 -1.87 -5.71
N PRO A 66 9.96 -1.23 -4.68
CA PRO A 66 9.66 -1.57 -3.29
C PRO A 66 8.26 -1.18 -2.86
N ASN A 67 7.67 -0.14 -3.45
CA ASN A 67 6.33 0.34 -3.08
C ASN A 67 5.20 -0.51 -3.69
N THR A 68 5.32 -1.84 -3.59
CA THR A 68 4.36 -2.78 -4.21
C THR A 68 2.95 -2.60 -3.67
N ILE A 69 2.79 -2.33 -2.36
CA ILE A 69 1.47 -2.09 -1.75
C ILE A 69 0.89 -0.76 -2.26
N GLY A 70 1.71 0.28 -2.36
CA GLY A 70 1.30 1.55 -2.95
C GLY A 70 0.84 1.39 -4.39
N LEU A 71 1.65 0.73 -5.22
CA LEU A 71 1.40 0.62 -6.66
C LEU A 71 0.25 -0.34 -7.02
N ASN A 72 0.09 -1.45 -6.28
CA ASN A 72 -0.86 -2.50 -6.67
C ASN A 72 -2.17 -2.48 -5.86
N TRP A 73 -2.21 -1.79 -4.73
CA TRP A 73 -3.36 -1.80 -3.82
C TRP A 73 -3.81 -0.39 -3.44
N ALA A 74 -2.99 0.39 -2.72
CA ALA A 74 -3.40 1.70 -2.22
C ALA A 74 -3.70 2.69 -3.35
N GLY A 75 -2.82 2.80 -4.33
CA GLY A 75 -2.99 3.72 -5.45
C GLY A 75 -4.23 3.44 -6.30
N PRO A 76 -4.45 2.19 -6.78
CA PRO A 76 -5.69 1.83 -7.48
C PRO A 76 -6.95 2.07 -6.63
N LEU A 77 -6.92 1.78 -5.32
CA LEU A 77 -8.03 2.06 -4.42
C LEU A 77 -8.33 3.56 -4.34
N ILE A 78 -7.29 4.38 -4.11
CA ILE A 78 -7.42 5.84 -4.02
C ILE A 78 -7.89 6.42 -5.36
N LEU A 79 -7.36 5.96 -6.49
CA LEU A 79 -7.79 6.42 -7.82
C LEU A 79 -9.27 6.11 -8.10
N SER A 80 -9.78 4.96 -7.62
CA SER A 80 -11.15 4.53 -7.86
C SER A 80 -12.17 5.12 -6.89
N MET A 81 -11.82 5.29 -5.62
CA MET A 81 -12.75 5.61 -4.54
C MET A 81 -12.36 6.83 -3.71
N GLY A 82 -11.12 7.31 -3.82
CA GLY A 82 -10.63 8.44 -3.05
C GLY A 82 -11.22 9.78 -3.53
N THR A 83 -11.23 10.76 -2.64
CA THR A 83 -11.56 12.16 -2.97
C THR A 83 -10.48 12.77 -3.85
N GLU A 84 -10.78 13.90 -4.50
CA GLU A 84 -9.79 14.63 -5.30
C GLU A 84 -8.57 15.06 -4.46
N GLU A 85 -8.82 15.47 -3.21
CA GLU A 85 -7.75 15.83 -2.27
C GLU A 85 -6.83 14.64 -1.94
N GLU A 86 -7.41 13.46 -1.72
CA GLU A 86 -6.64 12.24 -1.47
C GLU A 86 -5.81 11.83 -2.69
N LYS A 87 -6.38 11.88 -3.89
CA LYS A 87 -5.66 11.60 -5.14
C LYS A 87 -4.47 12.52 -5.33
N GLN A 88 -4.67 13.84 -5.17
CA GLN A 88 -3.60 14.83 -5.26
C GLN A 88 -2.52 14.62 -4.19
N LYS A 89 -2.93 14.25 -2.98
CA LYS A 89 -2.03 14.08 -1.84
C LYS A 89 -1.14 12.85 -1.95
N TYR A 90 -1.69 11.72 -2.41
CA TYR A 90 -1.02 10.42 -2.25
C TYR A 90 -0.43 9.84 -3.53
N ILE A 91 -1.07 10.06 -4.70
CA ILE A 91 -0.73 9.29 -5.91
C ILE A 91 0.70 9.54 -6.37
N LYS A 92 1.16 10.77 -6.42
CA LYS A 92 2.53 11.11 -6.83
C LYS A 92 3.57 10.49 -5.90
N GLY A 93 3.37 10.56 -4.58
CA GLY A 93 4.26 9.97 -3.58
C GLY A 93 4.33 8.44 -3.69
N ILE A 94 3.23 7.79 -4.06
CA ILE A 94 3.19 6.34 -4.36
C ILE A 94 4.06 6.02 -5.58
N LEU A 95 3.91 6.76 -6.66
CA LEU A 95 4.62 6.52 -7.92
C LEU A 95 6.13 6.72 -7.78
N SER A 96 6.55 7.80 -7.12
CA SER A 96 7.95 8.16 -6.90
C SER A 96 8.65 7.34 -5.81
N ALA A 97 7.93 6.56 -5.02
CA ALA A 97 8.38 5.92 -3.77
C ALA A 97 8.85 6.93 -2.69
N GLU A 98 8.44 8.19 -2.77
CA GLU A 98 8.60 9.15 -1.68
C GLU A 98 7.76 8.72 -0.47
N ASP A 99 6.55 8.24 -0.71
CA ASP A 99 5.63 7.74 0.28
C ASP A 99 5.46 6.21 0.12
N ILE A 100 6.13 5.46 0.97
CA ILE A 100 6.01 4.00 1.03
C ILE A 100 4.73 3.63 1.78
N TRP A 101 4.03 2.64 1.24
CA TRP A 101 2.79 2.12 1.79
C TRP A 101 2.95 0.68 2.27
N CYS A 102 2.27 0.33 3.34
CA CYS A 102 2.10 -1.03 3.81
C CYS A 102 0.62 -1.38 3.97
N GLN A 103 0.34 -2.64 4.32
CA GLN A 103 -1.02 -3.10 4.57
C GLN A 103 -1.17 -3.63 5.98
N GLY A 104 -2.27 -3.25 6.65
CA GLY A 104 -2.68 -3.76 7.95
C GLY A 104 -3.95 -4.59 7.81
N PHE A 105 -3.82 -5.84 7.33
CA PHE A 105 -4.95 -6.74 7.09
C PHE A 105 -4.97 -7.88 8.10
N SER A 106 -3.92 -8.70 8.11
CA SER A 106 -3.82 -9.89 8.96
C SER A 106 -3.73 -9.54 10.43
N GLU A 107 -4.35 -10.36 11.27
CA GLU A 107 -4.32 -10.30 12.72
C GLU A 107 -3.72 -11.59 13.29
N PRO A 108 -3.28 -11.64 14.56
CA PRO A 108 -2.70 -12.84 15.13
C PRO A 108 -3.55 -14.10 14.93
N ASP A 109 -4.88 -13.99 15.05
CA ASP A 109 -5.81 -15.11 14.96
C ASP A 109 -6.51 -15.21 13.58
N HIS A 110 -6.37 -14.16 12.72
CA HIS A 110 -7.12 -14.03 11.46
C HIS A 110 -6.21 -13.57 10.32
N GLY A 111 -5.64 -14.53 9.56
CA GLY A 111 -4.85 -14.26 8.36
C GLY A 111 -5.70 -14.41 7.09
N SER A 112 -5.86 -15.66 6.62
CA SER A 112 -6.64 -15.95 5.40
C SER A 112 -8.14 -15.67 5.56
N ASP A 113 -8.66 -15.72 6.79
CA ASP A 113 -10.05 -15.34 7.08
C ASP A 113 -10.14 -13.86 7.47
N LEU A 114 -9.96 -12.98 6.49
CA LEU A 114 -10.01 -11.53 6.70
C LEU A 114 -11.38 -11.05 7.21
N GLY A 115 -12.46 -11.75 6.83
CA GLY A 115 -13.82 -11.42 7.29
C GLY A 115 -14.01 -11.54 8.80
N SER A 116 -13.15 -12.28 9.50
CA SER A 116 -13.18 -12.44 10.96
C SER A 116 -12.29 -11.46 11.71
N ALA A 117 -11.74 -10.45 11.03
CA ALA A 117 -10.90 -9.43 11.65
C ALA A 117 -11.59 -8.75 12.85
N GLN A 118 -10.85 -8.62 13.96
CA GLN A 118 -11.34 -8.09 15.25
C GLN A 118 -10.88 -6.65 15.52
N CYS A 119 -9.89 -6.13 14.78
CA CYS A 119 -9.47 -4.73 14.91
C CYS A 119 -10.69 -3.82 14.73
N ARG A 120 -10.95 -2.97 15.71
CA ARG A 120 -12.15 -2.10 15.74
C ARG A 120 -11.77 -0.67 15.46
N ALA A 121 -12.64 0.01 14.71
CA ALA A 121 -12.63 1.45 14.53
C ALA A 121 -13.95 2.03 15.04
N VAL A 122 -13.88 2.75 16.15
CA VAL A 122 -15.05 3.38 16.79
C VAL A 122 -15.04 4.86 16.47
N LYS A 123 -16.14 5.37 15.92
CA LYS A 123 -16.28 6.78 15.60
C LYS A 123 -16.35 7.61 16.89
N ASP A 124 -15.53 8.67 16.96
CA ASP A 124 -15.49 9.64 18.04
C ASP A 124 -15.46 11.05 17.43
N GLY A 125 -16.61 11.71 17.39
CA GLY A 125 -16.78 12.98 16.66
C GLY A 125 -16.45 12.83 15.16
N ASP A 126 -15.47 13.57 14.69
CA ASP A 126 -15.00 13.53 13.29
C ASP A 126 -13.84 12.56 13.06
N GLU A 127 -13.41 11.83 14.09
CA GLU A 127 -12.30 10.89 14.05
C GLU A 127 -12.75 9.45 14.30
N TYR A 128 -11.83 8.51 14.10
CA TYR A 128 -11.99 7.11 14.48
C TYR A 128 -10.89 6.69 15.45
N VAL A 129 -11.28 6.12 16.57
CA VAL A 129 -10.37 5.46 17.51
C VAL A 129 -10.22 4.00 17.08
N ILE A 130 -9.01 3.62 16.67
CA ILE A 130 -8.72 2.28 16.16
C ILE A 130 -7.97 1.48 17.21
N ASN A 131 -8.52 0.31 17.59
CA ASN A 131 -7.96 -0.60 18.58
C ASN A 131 -7.84 -2.00 18.00
N GLY A 132 -6.65 -2.58 18.10
CA GLY A 132 -6.34 -3.93 17.63
C GLY A 132 -4.87 -4.09 17.28
N SER A 133 -4.51 -5.29 16.81
CA SER A 133 -3.14 -5.61 16.40
C SER A 133 -3.15 -6.18 14.99
N LYS A 134 -2.20 -5.73 14.17
CA LYS A 134 -1.97 -6.27 12.82
C LYS A 134 -0.59 -6.92 12.76
N ILE A 135 -0.49 -8.01 12.01
CA ILE A 135 0.76 -8.77 11.83
C ILE A 135 1.08 -8.92 10.34
N TRP A 136 2.30 -9.36 10.06
CA TRP A 136 2.80 -9.60 8.71
C TRP A 136 2.76 -8.36 7.82
N THR A 137 2.92 -7.18 8.43
CA THR A 137 2.89 -5.89 7.74
C THR A 137 4.21 -5.68 7.01
N SER A 138 4.27 -6.16 5.77
CA SER A 138 5.46 -6.04 4.93
C SER A 138 5.84 -4.58 4.73
N LEU A 139 7.14 -4.25 4.90
CA LEU A 139 7.68 -2.89 4.84
C LEU A 139 7.12 -1.91 5.88
N GLY A 140 6.43 -2.38 6.91
CA GLY A 140 5.83 -1.51 7.94
C GLY A 140 6.83 -0.57 8.63
N SER A 141 8.10 -1.01 8.79
CA SER A 141 9.18 -0.19 9.37
C SER A 141 9.65 0.97 8.47
N TYR A 142 9.35 0.92 7.18
CA TYR A 142 9.70 1.93 6.19
C TYR A 142 8.49 2.73 5.71
N ALA A 143 7.29 2.23 6.00
CA ALA A 143 6.07 2.82 5.48
C ALA A 143 5.70 4.09 6.22
N LYS A 144 5.30 5.10 5.46
CA LYS A 144 4.70 6.33 5.96
C LYS A 144 3.20 6.19 6.12
N TYR A 145 2.57 5.39 5.25
CA TYR A 145 1.14 5.16 5.23
C TYR A 145 0.79 3.68 5.20
N MET A 146 -0.41 3.39 5.68
CA MET A 146 -0.97 2.05 5.70
C MET A 146 -2.40 2.05 5.16
N ILE A 147 -2.72 1.11 4.27
CA ILE A 147 -4.11 0.71 4.08
C ILE A 147 -4.49 -0.26 5.20
N LEU A 148 -5.43 0.14 6.01
CA LEU A 148 -5.86 -0.61 7.20
C LEU A 148 -7.29 -1.08 7.03
N ILE A 149 -7.57 -2.34 7.37
CA ILE A 149 -8.94 -2.84 7.52
C ILE A 149 -9.27 -2.91 9.00
N ALA A 150 -10.39 -2.30 9.38
CA ALA A 150 -10.93 -2.39 10.73
C ALA A 150 -12.47 -2.48 10.70
N ARG A 151 -13.04 -3.02 11.75
CA ARG A 151 -14.47 -3.20 11.90
C ARG A 151 -15.11 -1.94 12.48
N THR A 152 -16.02 -1.35 11.73
CA THR A 152 -16.78 -0.14 12.10
C THR A 152 -18.19 -0.46 12.62
N SER A 153 -18.75 -1.62 12.26
CA SER A 153 -20.04 -2.08 12.78
C SER A 153 -20.07 -3.61 12.97
N ASN A 154 -21.03 -4.09 13.74
CA ASN A 154 -21.30 -5.52 13.92
C ASN A 154 -22.59 -5.87 13.15
N GLU A 155 -22.56 -5.83 11.84
CA GLU A 155 -23.68 -6.25 11.02
C GLU A 155 -23.63 -7.76 10.79
N ASP A 156 -24.77 -8.44 10.96
CA ASP A 156 -24.88 -9.89 10.86
C ASP A 156 -25.18 -10.39 9.44
N SER A 157 -25.30 -9.48 8.45
CA SER A 157 -25.64 -9.84 7.08
C SER A 157 -24.56 -10.67 6.36
N SER A 158 -23.30 -10.46 6.75
CA SER A 158 -22.14 -11.17 6.21
C SER A 158 -20.94 -10.93 7.12
N LYS A 159 -19.99 -11.88 7.19
CA LYS A 159 -18.72 -11.68 7.93
C LYS A 159 -17.86 -10.52 7.41
N TYR A 160 -18.10 -10.06 6.21
CA TYR A 160 -17.44 -8.90 5.61
C TYR A 160 -18.19 -7.58 5.84
N ALA A 161 -19.48 -7.67 6.23
CA ALA A 161 -20.24 -6.48 6.61
C ALA A 161 -19.60 -5.79 7.81
N GLY A 162 -19.64 -4.46 7.82
CA GLY A 162 -19.00 -3.67 8.87
C GLY A 162 -17.49 -3.56 8.82
N LEU A 163 -16.80 -4.10 7.81
CA LEU A 163 -15.40 -3.83 7.57
C LEU A 163 -15.23 -2.57 6.72
N SER A 164 -14.33 -1.69 7.13
CA SER A 164 -13.99 -0.46 6.43
C SER A 164 -12.50 -0.36 6.17
N PHE A 165 -12.14 0.33 5.08
CA PHE A 165 -10.76 0.69 4.78
C PHE A 165 -10.44 2.06 5.35
N PHE A 166 -9.24 2.19 5.90
CA PHE A 166 -8.67 3.44 6.40
C PHE A 166 -7.32 3.69 5.74
N LEU A 167 -7.06 4.94 5.40
CA LEU A 167 -5.74 5.43 5.01
C LEU A 167 -5.08 6.00 6.27
N ALA A 168 -4.23 5.21 6.92
CA ALA A 168 -3.61 5.57 8.19
C ALA A 168 -2.19 6.10 7.98
N CYS A 169 -1.85 7.21 8.67
CA CYS A 169 -0.49 7.73 8.70
C CYS A 169 0.26 7.10 9.89
N LEU A 170 1.39 6.45 9.62
CA LEU A 170 2.18 5.76 10.65
C LEU A 170 3.14 6.67 11.42
N LEU A 171 3.38 7.89 10.95
CA LEU A 171 4.28 8.85 11.63
C LEU A 171 3.75 9.31 13.00
N TYR A 172 2.44 9.18 13.21
CA TYR A 172 1.77 9.60 14.46
C TYR A 172 1.31 8.42 15.31
N THR A 173 1.58 7.18 14.88
CA THR A 173 1.27 6.02 15.73
C THR A 173 2.30 5.93 16.85
N SER A 174 1.83 5.72 18.08
CA SER A 174 2.68 5.50 19.24
C SER A 174 3.69 4.39 18.95
N PRO A 175 4.97 4.54 19.35
CA PRO A 175 5.96 3.53 19.06
C PRO A 175 5.53 2.21 19.66
N SER A 176 5.39 1.20 18.81
CA SER A 176 5.30 -0.18 19.28
C SER A 176 6.56 -0.47 20.10
N PRO A 177 6.48 -1.02 21.30
CA PRO A 177 7.67 -1.44 22.01
C PRO A 177 8.45 -2.42 21.13
N ARG A 178 9.73 -2.11 20.92
CA ARG A 178 10.68 -2.95 20.17
C ARG A 178 11.03 -4.19 20.97
#